data_2a08e28084be504ac6d1a0bb8cc6c6f5
#
_entry.id   2a08e28084be504ac6d1a0bb8cc6c6f5
#
_cell.length_a   1.000
_cell.length_b   1.000
_cell.length_c   1.000
_cell.angle_alpha   90.00
_cell.angle_beta   90.00
_cell.angle_gamma   90.00
#
_symmetry.space_group_name_H-M   'P 1'
#
loop_
_entity.id
_entity.type
_entity.pdbx_description
1 polymer ?
#
loop_
_entity_poly.entity_id
_entity_poly.type
_entity_poly.pdbx_seq_one_letter_code
_entity_poly.pdbx_strand_id
1 'polypeptide(L)'
;MDDARSGIEDLRNRMAKSIIGQTGVVDRLLIGLLANGNLLLEGLPGLAKTRAVKAMAKNLEAKFSRIQFTPDLLPADVTGTEVFHQVDGRGEFRFEPGPIFDNLVLADEINRAPAKVQSALLEAMEERQVTVAGKTHAMDPLFMVMATQNPVEQEGTYPLPEAQMDRFLMHVLISYTSLEDEVKVMRLVRGEEAAASAPKQKSEPAPAIPQQAIFDARREIVEIHVSEAIERYIADLVYATRTPGVHSEDLARWIEIGVSPRASLALDKCSRAHAWLNERDYVDPQDVQAVVHDVFRHRLTLSFEAHGDGISPDHVTDTIVAKVALT
;
A
#
# COMPACT_ATOMS: atom_id res chain seq x y z
N MET A 1 -20.85 10.29 12.20
CA MET A 1 -20.86 9.18 11.22
C MET A 1 -20.93 9.68 9.77
N ASP A 2 -21.89 10.57 9.42
CA ASP A 2 -21.99 11.02 8.01
C ASP A 2 -20.79 11.82 7.48
N ASP A 3 -20.03 12.47 8.34
CA ASP A 3 -18.94 13.37 7.94
C ASP A 3 -17.66 12.60 7.50
N ALA A 4 -17.29 11.53 8.20
CA ALA A 4 -16.11 10.73 7.85
C ALA A 4 -16.32 9.95 6.54
N ARG A 5 -17.47 9.27 6.37
CA ARG A 5 -17.81 8.53 5.15
C ARG A 5 -17.90 9.47 3.95
N SER A 6 -18.59 10.59 4.09
CA SER A 6 -18.69 11.60 3.04
C SER A 6 -17.33 12.15 2.61
N GLY A 7 -16.42 12.39 3.56
CA GLY A 7 -15.05 12.84 3.28
C GLY A 7 -14.23 11.79 2.51
N ILE A 8 -14.31 10.52 2.91
CA ILE A 8 -13.58 9.42 2.23
C ILE A 8 -14.19 9.12 0.87
N GLU A 9 -15.51 9.19 0.72
CA GLU A 9 -16.16 9.03 -0.58
C GLU A 9 -15.79 10.17 -1.55
N ASP A 10 -15.73 11.40 -1.07
CA ASP A 10 -15.25 12.53 -1.86
C ASP A 10 -13.78 12.33 -2.29
N LEU A 11 -12.92 11.82 -1.38
CA LEU A 11 -11.55 11.43 -1.71
C LEU A 11 -11.52 10.38 -2.83
N ARG A 12 -12.31 9.31 -2.69
CA ARG A 12 -12.45 8.24 -3.69
C ARG A 12 -12.84 8.79 -5.06
N ASN A 13 -13.86 9.64 -5.08
CA ASN A 13 -14.38 10.25 -6.30
C ASN A 13 -13.36 11.20 -6.96
N ARG A 14 -12.62 11.98 -6.19
CA ARG A 14 -11.56 12.85 -6.69
C ARG A 14 -10.39 12.05 -7.24
N MET A 15 -9.99 10.96 -6.58
CA MET A 15 -8.94 10.06 -7.05
C MET A 15 -9.36 9.38 -8.35
N ALA A 16 -10.58 8.85 -8.43
CA ALA A 16 -11.09 8.17 -9.62
C ALA A 16 -11.08 9.05 -10.88
N LYS A 17 -11.32 10.37 -10.73
CA LYS A 17 -11.19 11.33 -11.83
C LYS A 17 -9.78 11.47 -12.37
N SER A 18 -8.78 11.23 -11.54
CA SER A 18 -7.36 11.35 -11.89
C SER A 18 -6.76 10.03 -12.37
N ILE A 19 -7.41 8.89 -12.07
CA ILE A 19 -6.89 7.53 -12.30
C ILE A 19 -7.95 6.74 -13.05
N ILE A 20 -8.03 7.00 -14.36
CA ILE A 20 -9.04 6.38 -15.23
C ILE A 20 -8.75 4.89 -15.41
N GLY A 21 -9.79 4.05 -15.37
CA GLY A 21 -9.73 2.61 -15.61
C GLY A 21 -9.08 1.78 -14.49
N GLN A 22 -8.78 2.40 -13.33
CA GLN A 22 -8.06 1.76 -12.22
C GLN A 22 -8.80 1.92 -10.88
N THR A 23 -10.12 1.76 -10.90
CA THR A 23 -10.94 1.90 -9.68
C THR A 23 -10.51 0.95 -8.57
N GLY A 24 -10.14 -0.29 -8.92
CA GLY A 24 -9.61 -1.26 -7.98
C GLY A 24 -8.34 -0.79 -7.26
N VAL A 25 -7.44 -0.09 -7.96
CA VAL A 25 -6.23 0.49 -7.35
C VAL A 25 -6.59 1.60 -6.36
N VAL A 26 -7.56 2.47 -6.72
CA VAL A 26 -8.07 3.52 -5.82
C VAL A 26 -8.59 2.89 -4.52
N ASP A 27 -9.41 1.85 -4.62
CA ASP A 27 -9.97 1.16 -3.46
C ASP A 27 -8.89 0.53 -2.58
N ARG A 28 -7.84 -0.09 -3.17
CA ARG A 28 -6.71 -0.65 -2.42
C ARG A 28 -5.90 0.42 -1.71
N LEU A 29 -5.67 1.57 -2.35
CA LEU A 29 -5.01 2.71 -1.71
C LEU A 29 -5.81 3.23 -0.51
N LEU A 30 -7.13 3.34 -0.65
CA LEU A 30 -8.02 3.75 0.44
C LEU A 30 -8.06 2.70 1.56
N ILE A 31 -8.16 1.41 1.24
CA ILE A 31 -8.08 0.34 2.24
C ILE A 31 -6.76 0.42 3.01
N GLY A 32 -5.62 0.59 2.31
CA GLY A 32 -4.33 0.75 2.95
C GLY A 32 -4.26 1.95 3.89
N LEU A 33 -4.80 3.10 3.46
CA LEU A 33 -4.89 4.31 4.27
C LEU A 33 -5.76 4.10 5.52
N LEU A 34 -6.93 3.51 5.36
CA LEU A 34 -7.92 3.29 6.41
C LEU A 34 -7.51 2.17 7.38
N ALA A 35 -6.90 1.10 6.89
CA ALA A 35 -6.36 0.01 7.70
C ALA A 35 -5.02 0.36 8.37
N ASN A 36 -4.53 1.61 8.20
CA ASN A 36 -3.25 2.08 8.74
C ASN A 36 -2.06 1.20 8.35
N GLY A 37 -2.00 0.78 7.09
CA GLY A 37 -0.98 -0.12 6.56
C GLY A 37 -0.18 0.49 5.43
N ASN A 38 0.97 -0.12 5.13
CA ASN A 38 1.84 0.25 4.02
C ASN A 38 1.57 -0.67 2.83
N LEU A 39 1.73 -0.18 1.60
CA LEU A 39 1.42 -0.92 0.38
C LEU A 39 2.66 -1.14 -0.49
N LEU A 40 2.72 -2.31 -1.09
CA LEU A 40 3.61 -2.59 -2.21
C LEU A 40 2.80 -2.50 -3.51
N LEU A 41 3.24 -1.66 -4.43
CA LEU A 41 2.61 -1.46 -5.73
C LEU A 41 3.50 -2.03 -6.82
N GLU A 42 3.04 -3.03 -7.51
CA GLU A 42 3.75 -3.63 -8.62
C GLU A 42 3.03 -3.39 -9.93
N GLY A 43 3.78 -3.10 -10.96
CA GLY A 43 3.26 -2.89 -12.31
C GLY A 43 4.34 -2.35 -13.23
N LEU A 44 4.08 -2.45 -14.53
CA LEU A 44 4.99 -1.99 -15.56
C LEU A 44 5.26 -0.48 -15.48
N PRO A 45 6.38 0.00 -16.03
CA PRO A 45 6.64 1.43 -16.15
C PRO A 45 5.52 2.15 -16.90
N GLY A 46 5.20 3.38 -16.49
CA GLY A 46 4.16 4.17 -17.14
C GLY A 46 2.72 3.91 -16.68
N LEU A 47 2.48 2.88 -15.88
CA LEU A 47 1.16 2.56 -15.33
C LEU A 47 0.83 3.41 -14.10
N ALA A 48 0.60 4.68 -14.28
CA ALA A 48 -0.02 5.62 -13.32
C ALA A 48 0.27 5.45 -11.79
N LYS A 49 1.25 4.59 -11.36
CA LYS A 49 1.60 4.34 -9.93
C LYS A 49 1.83 5.66 -9.18
N THR A 50 2.75 6.46 -9.69
CA THR A 50 3.07 7.77 -9.11
C THR A 50 1.88 8.74 -9.18
N ARG A 51 1.06 8.66 -10.25
CA ARG A 51 -0.13 9.50 -10.40
C ARG A 51 -1.20 9.16 -9.36
N ALA A 52 -1.40 7.89 -9.05
CA ALA A 52 -2.36 7.42 -8.05
C ALA A 52 -2.02 7.96 -6.67
N VAL A 53 -0.76 7.82 -6.26
CA VAL A 53 -0.29 8.31 -4.97
C VAL A 53 -0.34 9.84 -4.89
N LYS A 54 0.08 10.55 -5.95
CA LYS A 54 -0.03 12.01 -6.03
C LYS A 54 -1.47 12.49 -6.00
N ALA A 55 -2.41 11.77 -6.63
CA ALA A 55 -3.83 12.11 -6.58
C ALA A 55 -4.38 12.02 -5.16
N MET A 56 -4.01 10.98 -4.39
CA MET A 56 -4.37 10.86 -2.99
C MET A 56 -3.79 12.02 -2.16
N ALA A 57 -2.49 12.26 -2.27
CA ALA A 57 -1.80 13.31 -1.53
C ALA A 57 -2.34 14.72 -1.81
N LYS A 58 -2.66 15.02 -3.07
CA LYS A 58 -3.21 16.32 -3.48
C LYS A 58 -4.57 16.61 -2.87
N ASN A 59 -5.36 15.56 -2.58
CA ASN A 59 -6.73 15.71 -2.08
C ASN A 59 -6.83 15.60 -0.56
N LEU A 60 -5.74 15.25 0.13
CA LEU A 60 -5.66 15.18 1.59
C LEU A 60 -4.89 16.37 2.15
N GLU A 61 -5.22 16.81 3.33
CA GLU A 61 -4.41 17.73 4.13
C GLU A 61 -3.20 16.98 4.71
N ALA A 62 -2.29 16.55 3.81
CA ALA A 62 -1.15 15.70 4.15
C ALA A 62 0.10 16.13 3.38
N LYS A 63 1.25 16.05 4.05
CA LYS A 63 2.55 16.22 3.40
C LYS A 63 2.87 14.98 2.58
N PHE A 64 3.50 15.19 1.43
CA PHE A 64 3.87 14.13 0.49
C PHE A 64 5.32 14.26 0.07
N SER A 65 6.04 13.17 0.15
CA SER A 65 7.38 13.03 -0.44
C SER A 65 7.46 11.85 -1.41
N ARG A 66 8.33 12.01 -2.41
CA ARG A 66 8.73 10.92 -3.30
C ARG A 66 10.22 10.68 -3.13
N ILE A 67 10.56 9.47 -2.77
CA ILE A 67 11.96 9.01 -2.68
C ILE A 67 12.20 8.10 -3.87
N GLN A 68 13.06 8.52 -4.78
CA GLN A 68 13.52 7.67 -5.88
C GLN A 68 14.67 6.83 -5.35
N PHE A 69 14.50 5.53 -5.29
CA PHE A 69 15.53 4.61 -4.83
C PHE A 69 16.55 4.35 -5.94
N THR A 70 17.83 4.55 -5.61
CA THR A 70 18.97 4.38 -6.51
C THR A 70 20.11 3.64 -5.79
N PRO A 71 21.05 3.03 -6.52
CA PRO A 71 22.14 2.26 -5.91
C PRO A 71 23.09 3.08 -5.01
N ASP A 72 23.12 4.40 -5.20
CA ASP A 72 23.99 5.34 -4.46
C ASP A 72 23.28 6.01 -3.26
N LEU A 73 21.96 5.74 -3.06
CA LEU A 73 21.20 6.29 -1.96
C LEU A 73 21.74 5.83 -0.60
N LEU A 74 21.82 6.73 0.36
CA LEU A 74 22.24 6.43 1.73
C LEU A 74 21.03 6.40 2.69
N PRO A 75 21.09 5.67 3.80
CA PRO A 75 20.04 5.69 4.82
C PRO A 75 19.69 7.10 5.30
N ALA A 76 20.68 7.99 5.46
CA ALA A 76 20.49 9.36 5.88
C ALA A 76 19.67 10.21 4.88
N ASP A 77 19.72 9.89 3.59
CA ASP A 77 18.91 10.56 2.56
C ASP A 77 17.41 10.27 2.74
N VAL A 78 17.08 9.16 3.38
CA VAL A 78 15.72 8.73 3.68
C VAL A 78 15.28 9.22 5.06
N THR A 79 16.11 8.97 6.07
CA THR A 79 15.77 9.20 7.49
C THR A 79 16.11 10.59 8.00
N GLY A 80 16.95 11.33 7.27
CA GLY A 80 17.52 12.58 7.78
C GLY A 80 18.78 12.38 8.59
N THR A 81 19.37 13.47 9.02
CA THR A 81 20.68 13.50 9.69
C THR A 81 20.77 14.66 10.68
N GLU A 82 21.73 14.61 11.62
CA GLU A 82 22.09 15.76 12.43
C GLU A 82 23.00 16.69 11.63
N VAL A 83 22.63 17.96 11.55
CA VAL A 83 23.40 19.01 10.87
C VAL A 83 23.90 20.00 11.90
N PHE A 84 25.18 20.39 11.76
CA PHE A 84 25.79 21.39 12.63
C PHE A 84 25.34 22.78 12.21
N HIS A 85 24.64 23.49 13.09
CA HIS A 85 24.22 24.87 12.91
C HIS A 85 25.00 25.79 13.82
N GLN A 86 25.45 26.93 13.30
CA GLN A 86 26.07 27.99 14.10
C GLN A 86 25.06 29.14 14.23
N VAL A 87 24.50 29.31 15.42
CA VAL A 87 23.55 30.35 15.75
C VAL A 87 24.13 31.20 16.86
N ASP A 88 24.24 32.51 16.63
CA ASP A 88 24.78 33.49 17.61
C ASP A 88 26.16 33.13 18.20
N GLY A 89 27.04 32.57 17.38
CA GLY A 89 28.40 32.17 17.78
C GLY A 89 28.47 30.89 18.62
N ARG A 90 27.34 30.19 18.81
CA ARG A 90 27.26 28.87 19.43
C ARG A 90 26.96 27.82 18.41
N GLY A 91 27.72 26.73 18.41
CA GLY A 91 27.46 25.57 17.55
C GLY A 91 26.51 24.59 18.22
N GLU A 92 25.48 24.16 17.52
CA GLU A 92 24.59 23.09 17.97
C GLU A 92 24.30 22.12 16.84
N PHE A 93 24.12 20.83 17.17
CA PHE A 93 23.61 19.84 16.24
C PHE A 93 22.08 19.83 16.29
N ARG A 94 21.45 19.97 15.14
CA ARG A 94 20.01 19.87 14.97
C ARG A 94 19.69 18.73 14.03
N PHE A 95 18.68 17.95 14.38
CA PHE A 95 18.14 16.95 13.48
C PHE A 95 17.35 17.61 12.35
N GLU A 96 17.77 17.33 11.13
CA GLU A 96 17.00 17.66 9.93
C GLU A 96 16.29 16.40 9.46
N PRO A 97 14.93 16.34 9.55
CA PRO A 97 14.17 15.17 9.17
C PRO A 97 14.26 14.93 7.67
N GLY A 98 14.46 13.68 7.31
CA GLY A 98 14.42 13.23 5.93
C GLY A 98 12.99 13.10 5.39
N PRO A 99 12.83 12.80 4.10
CA PRO A 99 11.55 12.73 3.41
C PRO A 99 10.60 11.66 3.99
N ILE A 100 11.10 10.70 4.75
CA ILE A 100 10.29 9.68 5.41
C ILE A 100 9.36 10.25 6.49
N PHE A 101 9.63 11.45 7.00
CA PHE A 101 8.81 12.09 8.03
C PHE A 101 7.56 12.78 7.48
N ASP A 102 7.34 12.75 6.16
CA ASP A 102 6.07 13.18 5.57
C ASP A 102 4.97 12.14 5.80
N ASN A 103 3.71 12.58 5.71
CA ASN A 103 2.54 11.73 5.97
C ASN A 103 2.38 10.60 4.94
N LEU A 104 2.57 10.93 3.66
CA LEU A 104 2.46 10.00 2.54
C LEU A 104 3.80 9.95 1.81
N VAL A 105 4.40 8.78 1.81
CA VAL A 105 5.72 8.56 1.22
C VAL A 105 5.60 7.59 0.06
N LEU A 106 5.99 8.03 -1.14
CA LEU A 106 6.18 7.15 -2.29
C LEU A 106 7.65 6.72 -2.36
N ALA A 107 7.92 5.48 -1.99
CA ALA A 107 9.23 4.86 -2.16
C ALA A 107 9.31 4.21 -3.55
N ASP A 108 9.80 4.97 -4.54
CA ASP A 108 9.76 4.58 -5.93
C ASP A 108 10.97 3.71 -6.29
N GLU A 109 10.72 2.52 -6.87
CA GLU A 109 11.71 1.51 -7.25
C GLU A 109 12.57 1.04 -6.05
N ILE A 110 11.90 0.64 -4.95
CA ILE A 110 12.55 0.24 -3.69
C ILE A 110 13.63 -0.84 -3.88
N ASN A 111 13.47 -1.72 -4.87
CA ASN A 111 14.40 -2.80 -5.19
C ASN A 111 15.70 -2.31 -5.87
N ARG A 112 15.85 -1.02 -6.19
CA ARG A 112 17.11 -0.46 -6.71
C ARG A 112 18.11 -0.03 -5.63
N ALA A 113 17.66 0.20 -4.42
CA ALA A 113 18.55 0.64 -3.35
C ALA A 113 19.23 -0.53 -2.64
N PRO A 114 20.43 -0.30 -2.05
CA PRO A 114 21.10 -1.29 -1.24
C PRO A 114 20.26 -1.72 -0.03
N ALA A 115 20.49 -2.95 0.44
CA ALA A 115 19.75 -3.55 1.55
C ALA A 115 19.70 -2.69 2.83
N LYS A 116 20.74 -1.90 3.11
CA LYS A 116 20.77 -0.99 4.27
C LYS A 116 19.73 0.11 4.18
N VAL A 117 19.49 0.67 2.99
CA VAL A 117 18.50 1.72 2.76
C VAL A 117 17.10 1.14 2.82
N GLN A 118 16.89 -0.02 2.19
CA GLN A 118 15.64 -0.76 2.30
C GLN A 118 15.29 -1.05 3.76
N SER A 119 16.26 -1.53 4.55
CA SER A 119 16.05 -1.84 5.97
C SER A 119 15.68 -0.61 6.79
N ALA A 120 16.28 0.55 6.54
CA ALA A 120 15.96 1.79 7.24
C ALA A 120 14.50 2.22 6.98
N LEU A 121 14.03 2.13 5.73
CA LEU A 121 12.63 2.40 5.39
C LEU A 121 11.68 1.42 6.09
N LEU A 122 11.99 0.11 6.03
CA LEU A 122 11.12 -0.94 6.55
C LEU A 122 11.07 -0.96 8.09
N GLU A 123 12.16 -0.52 8.76
CA GLU A 123 12.18 -0.30 10.20
C GLU A 123 11.23 0.85 10.58
N ALA A 124 11.35 1.98 9.89
CA ALA A 124 10.46 3.11 10.11
C ALA A 124 8.98 2.78 9.87
N MET A 125 8.68 1.94 8.87
CA MET A 125 7.33 1.46 8.57
C MET A 125 6.73 0.62 9.71
N GLU A 126 7.55 -0.22 10.36
CA GLU A 126 7.09 -1.13 11.41
C GLU A 126 7.04 -0.43 12.77
N GLU A 127 8.13 0.22 13.15
CA GLU A 127 8.30 0.82 14.47
C GLU A 127 7.63 2.20 14.61
N ARG A 128 7.23 2.81 13.49
CA ARG A 128 6.67 4.18 13.45
C ARG A 128 7.58 5.22 14.11
N GLN A 129 8.87 4.97 14.05
CA GLN A 129 9.93 5.85 14.59
C GLN A 129 11.25 5.58 13.87
N VAL A 130 12.15 6.54 13.97
CA VAL A 130 13.54 6.43 13.47
C VAL A 130 14.50 6.89 14.55
N THR A 131 15.61 6.17 14.73
CA THR A 131 16.67 6.57 15.65
C THR A 131 17.86 7.12 14.87
N VAL A 132 18.17 8.42 15.09
CA VAL A 132 19.31 9.10 14.48
C VAL A 132 20.21 9.66 15.60
N ALA A 133 21.50 9.40 15.53
CA ALA A 133 22.50 9.84 16.51
C ALA A 133 22.08 9.56 17.99
N GLY A 134 21.44 8.41 18.22
CA GLY A 134 21.00 7.97 19.55
C GLY A 134 19.70 8.62 20.06
N LYS A 135 19.04 9.46 19.26
CA LYS A 135 17.73 10.06 19.57
C LYS A 135 16.65 9.43 18.69
N THR A 136 15.55 9.07 19.33
CA THR A 136 14.38 8.49 18.64
C THR A 136 13.38 9.59 18.28
N HIS A 137 12.97 9.59 17.02
CA HIS A 137 12.02 10.52 16.43
C HIS A 137 10.79 9.74 15.97
N ALA A 138 9.62 10.02 16.55
CA ALA A 138 8.37 9.38 16.17
C ALA A 138 7.86 9.93 14.84
N MET A 139 7.19 9.05 14.05
CA MET A 139 6.45 9.43 12.85
C MET A 139 5.14 10.13 13.22
N ASP A 140 4.61 10.86 12.26
CA ASP A 140 3.27 11.44 12.36
C ASP A 140 2.21 10.32 12.51
N PRO A 141 1.12 10.53 13.27
CA PRO A 141 0.00 9.59 13.37
C PRO A 141 -0.59 9.17 12.01
N LEU A 142 -0.64 10.10 11.06
CA LEU A 142 -0.89 9.78 9.66
C LEU A 142 0.44 9.56 8.96
N PHE A 143 0.84 8.32 8.83
CA PHE A 143 2.03 7.92 8.09
C PHE A 143 1.74 6.68 7.27
N MET A 144 2.00 6.73 5.98
CA MET A 144 1.80 5.62 5.05
C MET A 144 2.88 5.62 3.98
N VAL A 145 3.53 4.49 3.81
CA VAL A 145 4.48 4.24 2.72
C VAL A 145 3.81 3.42 1.62
N MET A 146 3.97 3.88 0.41
CA MET A 146 3.63 3.15 -0.80
C MET A 146 4.93 2.89 -1.57
N ALA A 147 5.42 1.66 -1.51
CA ALA A 147 6.62 1.27 -2.23
C ALA A 147 6.26 0.77 -3.62
N THR A 148 7.07 1.09 -4.63
CA THR A 148 6.89 0.53 -5.97
C THR A 148 8.00 -0.43 -6.33
N GLN A 149 7.63 -1.45 -7.10
CA GLN A 149 8.58 -2.34 -7.79
C GLN A 149 8.28 -2.37 -9.28
N ASN A 150 9.35 -2.57 -10.06
CA ASN A 150 9.25 -2.83 -11.49
C ASN A 150 9.61 -4.31 -11.73
N PRO A 151 8.65 -5.16 -12.16
CA PRO A 151 8.90 -6.58 -12.33
C PRO A 151 9.83 -6.92 -13.51
N VAL A 152 10.00 -6.00 -14.46
CA VAL A 152 10.79 -6.25 -15.69
C VAL A 152 12.27 -5.94 -15.49
N GLU A 153 12.62 -5.04 -14.62
CA GLU A 153 14.02 -4.65 -14.36
C GLU A 153 14.64 -5.59 -13.34
N GLN A 154 15.46 -6.54 -13.81
CA GLN A 154 16.21 -7.46 -12.96
C GLN A 154 17.67 -7.04 -12.80
N GLU A 155 18.27 -6.36 -13.78
CA GLU A 155 19.66 -5.89 -13.69
C GLU A 155 19.79 -4.71 -12.73
N GLY A 156 20.76 -4.79 -11.81
CA GLY A 156 21.02 -3.72 -10.83
C GLY A 156 19.96 -3.60 -9.74
N THR A 157 19.16 -4.64 -9.50
CA THR A 157 18.17 -4.67 -8.43
C THR A 157 18.58 -5.56 -7.26
N TYR A 158 18.12 -5.20 -6.08
CA TYR A 158 18.27 -5.97 -4.84
C TYR A 158 16.87 -6.42 -4.41
N PRO A 159 16.52 -7.70 -4.61
CA PRO A 159 15.20 -8.19 -4.23
C PRO A 159 14.97 -8.00 -2.74
N LEU A 160 13.74 -7.63 -2.39
CA LEU A 160 13.32 -7.56 -0.99
C LEU A 160 13.24 -8.99 -0.42
N PRO A 161 13.88 -9.27 0.72
CA PRO A 161 13.70 -10.55 1.41
C PRO A 161 12.23 -10.76 1.81
N GLU A 162 11.76 -12.01 1.82
CA GLU A 162 10.39 -12.38 2.16
C GLU A 162 9.93 -11.81 3.50
N ALA A 163 10.78 -11.86 4.53
CA ALA A 163 10.51 -11.29 5.84
C ALA A 163 10.28 -9.77 5.81
N GLN A 164 10.84 -9.08 4.82
CA GLN A 164 10.63 -7.65 4.60
C GLN A 164 9.36 -7.39 3.79
N MET A 165 9.07 -8.23 2.81
CA MET A 165 7.83 -8.19 2.04
C MET A 165 6.61 -8.37 2.93
N ASP A 166 6.66 -9.25 3.92
CA ASP A 166 5.58 -9.54 4.88
C ASP A 166 5.15 -8.32 5.72
N ARG A 167 5.96 -7.26 5.77
CA ARG A 167 5.64 -5.99 6.46
C ARG A 167 4.64 -5.11 5.71
N PHE A 168 4.50 -5.30 4.41
CA PHE A 168 3.47 -4.62 3.63
C PHE A 168 2.10 -5.22 3.93
N LEU A 169 1.10 -4.37 4.08
CA LEU A 169 -0.28 -4.80 4.33
C LEU A 169 -0.84 -5.57 3.13
N MET A 170 -0.69 -4.99 1.95
CA MET A 170 -1.14 -5.56 0.67
C MET A 170 -0.07 -5.36 -0.42
N HIS A 171 -0.02 -6.29 -1.35
CA HIS A 171 0.71 -6.21 -2.60
C HIS A 171 -0.29 -6.03 -3.74
N VAL A 172 -0.37 -4.82 -4.26
CA VAL A 172 -1.35 -4.40 -5.26
C VAL A 172 -0.74 -4.46 -6.65
N LEU A 173 -1.32 -5.26 -7.53
CA LEU A 173 -0.92 -5.31 -8.94
C LEU A 173 -1.65 -4.23 -9.72
N ILE A 174 -0.88 -3.47 -10.49
CA ILE A 174 -1.39 -2.45 -11.41
C ILE A 174 -1.21 -2.96 -12.82
N SER A 175 -2.31 -3.28 -13.48
CA SER A 175 -2.36 -3.79 -14.85
C SER A 175 -2.63 -2.68 -15.87
N TYR A 176 -2.53 -3.03 -17.15
CA TYR A 176 -2.98 -2.13 -18.22
C TYR A 176 -4.46 -1.82 -18.10
N THR A 177 -4.82 -0.62 -18.55
CA THR A 177 -6.23 -0.21 -18.68
C THR A 177 -6.84 -0.77 -19.95
N SER A 178 -8.17 -0.70 -20.07
CA SER A 178 -8.86 -1.05 -21.32
C SER A 178 -8.52 -0.06 -22.45
N LEU A 179 -8.74 -0.46 -23.70
CA LEU A 179 -8.55 0.43 -24.84
C LEU A 179 -9.36 1.73 -24.72
N GLU A 180 -10.59 1.61 -24.23
CA GLU A 180 -11.49 2.75 -24.03
C GLU A 180 -10.95 3.71 -22.93
N ASP A 181 -10.35 3.15 -21.90
CA ASP A 181 -9.79 3.93 -20.81
C ASP A 181 -8.47 4.58 -21.20
N GLU A 182 -7.65 3.94 -22.04
CA GLU A 182 -6.46 4.59 -22.61
C GLU A 182 -6.82 5.83 -23.42
N VAL A 183 -7.90 5.78 -24.20
CA VAL A 183 -8.42 6.96 -24.93
C VAL A 183 -8.84 8.07 -23.95
N LYS A 184 -9.49 7.71 -22.84
CA LYS A 184 -9.87 8.68 -21.80
C LYS A 184 -8.63 9.27 -21.11
N VAL A 185 -7.60 8.47 -20.83
CA VAL A 185 -6.32 8.93 -20.27
C VAL A 185 -5.66 9.95 -21.19
N MET A 186 -5.58 9.66 -22.50
CA MET A 186 -5.04 10.62 -23.47
C MET A 186 -5.82 11.95 -23.48
N ARG A 187 -7.16 11.88 -23.41
CA ARG A 187 -8.00 13.08 -23.35
C ARG A 187 -7.78 13.88 -22.06
N LEU A 188 -7.64 13.18 -20.94
CA LEU A 188 -7.36 13.79 -19.64
C LEU A 188 -6.03 14.54 -19.66
N VAL A 189 -4.95 13.91 -20.15
CA VAL A 189 -3.62 14.54 -20.24
C VAL A 189 -3.63 15.76 -21.14
N ARG A 190 -4.25 15.67 -22.33
CA ARG A 190 -4.40 16.85 -23.22
C ARG A 190 -5.18 17.99 -22.56
N GLY A 191 -6.22 17.64 -21.78
CA GLY A 191 -6.98 18.64 -21.02
C GLY A 191 -6.14 19.34 -19.96
N GLU A 192 -5.28 18.59 -19.26
CA GLU A 192 -4.34 19.14 -18.28
C GLU A 192 -3.29 20.04 -18.93
N GLU A 193 -2.73 19.65 -20.08
CA GLU A 193 -1.77 20.46 -20.86
C GLU A 193 -2.41 21.77 -21.35
N ALA A 194 -3.63 21.70 -21.87
CA ALA A 194 -4.39 22.86 -22.29
C ALA A 194 -4.68 23.82 -21.12
N ALA A 195 -5.08 23.27 -19.97
CA ALA A 195 -5.33 24.05 -18.75
C ALA A 195 -4.04 24.69 -18.20
N ALA A 196 -2.91 23.99 -18.28
CA ALA A 196 -1.61 24.52 -17.86
C ALA A 196 -1.12 25.67 -18.75
N SER A 197 -1.51 25.67 -20.04
CA SER A 197 -1.15 26.68 -21.03
C SER A 197 -2.12 27.89 -21.07
N ALA A 198 -3.31 27.74 -20.46
CA ALA A 198 -4.29 28.80 -20.39
C ALA A 198 -3.91 29.86 -19.34
N PRO A 199 -4.28 31.14 -19.52
CA PRO A 199 -4.12 32.15 -18.47
C PRO A 199 -4.82 31.64 -17.19
N LYS A 200 -4.09 31.63 -16.07
CA LYS A 200 -4.61 31.14 -14.78
C LYS A 200 -5.91 31.86 -14.42
N GLN A 201 -7.05 31.30 -14.79
CA GLN A 201 -8.29 31.65 -14.11
C GLN A 201 -8.14 31.13 -12.67
N LYS A 202 -8.33 32.02 -11.71
CA LYS A 202 -8.36 31.70 -10.26
C LYS A 202 -9.62 30.89 -9.95
N SER A 203 -9.68 29.63 -10.38
CA SER A 203 -10.57 28.68 -9.72
C SER A 203 -9.85 28.24 -8.45
N GLU A 204 -10.40 28.57 -7.31
CA GLU A 204 -9.88 28.02 -6.05
C GLU A 204 -9.95 26.49 -6.12
N PRO A 205 -8.84 25.79 -5.85
CA PRO A 205 -8.88 24.34 -5.77
C PRO A 205 -9.87 23.92 -4.67
N ALA A 206 -10.60 22.84 -4.89
CA ALA A 206 -11.44 22.28 -3.84
C ALA A 206 -10.60 22.07 -2.55
N PRO A 207 -11.13 22.39 -1.37
CA PRO A 207 -10.39 22.24 -0.13
C PRO A 207 -9.93 20.81 0.06
N ALA A 208 -8.72 20.62 0.60
CA ALA A 208 -8.20 19.31 0.93
C ALA A 208 -9.05 18.68 2.04
N ILE A 209 -9.19 17.36 1.98
CA ILE A 209 -9.91 16.59 2.98
C ILE A 209 -9.05 16.55 4.25
N PRO A 210 -9.58 16.92 5.41
CA PRO A 210 -8.81 16.98 6.64
C PRO A 210 -8.39 15.59 7.11
N GLN A 211 -7.20 15.48 7.72
CA GLN A 211 -6.73 14.21 8.30
C GLN A 211 -7.68 13.65 9.34
N GLN A 212 -8.45 14.51 10.01
CA GLN A 212 -9.44 14.09 11.00
C GLN A 212 -10.47 13.13 10.42
N ALA A 213 -10.89 13.30 9.17
CA ALA A 213 -11.81 12.39 8.51
C ALA A 213 -11.25 10.95 8.41
N ILE A 214 -9.92 10.83 8.21
CA ILE A 214 -9.25 9.52 8.18
C ILE A 214 -9.23 8.90 9.59
N PHE A 215 -8.91 9.68 10.62
CA PHE A 215 -8.87 9.17 11.99
C PHE A 215 -10.26 8.78 12.49
N ASP A 216 -11.30 9.51 12.10
CA ASP A 216 -12.67 9.21 12.42
C ASP A 216 -13.13 7.93 11.71
N ALA A 217 -12.84 7.80 10.41
CA ALA A 217 -13.10 6.58 9.66
C ALA A 217 -12.38 5.35 10.26
N ARG A 218 -11.12 5.50 10.67
CA ARG A 218 -10.39 4.41 11.35
C ARG A 218 -11.04 3.99 12.66
N ARG A 219 -11.62 4.92 13.43
CA ARG A 219 -12.38 4.60 14.65
C ARG A 219 -13.66 3.85 14.33
N GLU A 220 -14.40 4.27 13.32
CA GLU A 220 -15.61 3.57 12.90
C GLU A 220 -15.28 2.15 12.38
N ILE A 221 -14.17 1.97 11.65
CA ILE A 221 -13.74 0.67 11.13
C ILE A 221 -13.39 -0.32 12.27
N VAL A 222 -12.89 0.16 13.39
CA VAL A 222 -12.63 -0.71 14.56
C VAL A 222 -13.92 -1.31 15.11
N GLU A 223 -15.05 -0.59 15.01
CA GLU A 223 -16.37 -1.03 15.49
C GLU A 223 -17.12 -1.91 14.47
N ILE A 224 -16.59 -2.13 13.26
CA ILE A 224 -17.21 -3.03 12.28
C ILE A 224 -17.27 -4.44 12.85
N HIS A 225 -18.47 -5.01 12.86
CA HIS A 225 -18.71 -6.34 13.42
C HIS A 225 -18.08 -7.44 12.56
N VAL A 226 -17.34 -8.34 13.21
CA VAL A 226 -16.81 -9.58 12.61
C VAL A 226 -17.41 -10.75 13.37
N SER A 227 -18.17 -11.59 12.69
CA SER A 227 -18.77 -12.77 13.31
C SER A 227 -17.72 -13.88 13.52
N GLU A 228 -17.96 -14.77 14.48
CA GLU A 228 -17.09 -15.94 14.71
C GLU A 228 -16.89 -16.78 13.44
N ALA A 229 -17.93 -16.90 12.60
CA ALA A 229 -17.84 -17.60 11.32
C ALA A 229 -16.85 -16.93 10.37
N ILE A 230 -16.81 -15.58 10.31
CA ILE A 230 -15.84 -14.84 9.49
C ILE A 230 -14.44 -14.95 10.07
N GLU A 231 -14.28 -14.82 11.39
CA GLU A 231 -12.97 -15.02 12.04
C GLU A 231 -12.44 -16.44 11.75
N ARG A 232 -13.30 -17.44 11.82
CA ARG A 232 -12.96 -18.82 11.48
C ARG A 232 -12.59 -18.95 10.02
N TYR A 233 -13.35 -18.37 9.10
CA TYR A 233 -13.08 -18.39 7.67
C TYR A 233 -11.71 -17.77 7.33
N ILE A 234 -11.38 -16.61 7.91
CA ILE A 234 -10.05 -15.99 7.77
C ILE A 234 -8.95 -16.94 8.27
N ALA A 235 -9.14 -17.55 9.44
CA ALA A 235 -8.17 -18.48 10.01
C ALA A 235 -8.01 -19.72 9.12
N ASP A 236 -9.09 -20.29 8.59
CA ASP A 236 -9.08 -21.46 7.74
C ASP A 236 -8.39 -21.18 6.39
N LEU A 237 -8.62 -20.02 5.77
CA LEU A 237 -7.88 -19.59 4.58
C LEU A 237 -6.37 -19.55 4.84
N VAL A 238 -5.94 -18.94 5.94
CA VAL A 238 -4.52 -18.85 6.31
C VAL A 238 -3.96 -20.25 6.64
N TYR A 239 -4.70 -21.07 7.37
CA TYR A 239 -4.28 -22.41 7.74
C TYR A 239 -4.16 -23.32 6.53
N ALA A 240 -5.03 -23.18 5.53
CA ALA A 240 -4.97 -23.93 4.27
C ALA A 240 -3.65 -23.73 3.53
N THR A 241 -3.03 -22.56 3.64
CA THR A 241 -1.69 -22.30 3.07
C THR A 241 -0.58 -23.07 3.78
N ARG A 242 -0.77 -23.41 5.08
CA ARG A 242 0.24 -24.08 5.94
C ARG A 242 0.10 -25.58 5.95
N THR A 243 -1.11 -26.07 5.65
CA THR A 243 -1.43 -27.50 5.58
C THR A 243 -2.09 -27.84 4.25
N PRO A 244 -1.45 -27.49 3.11
CA PRO A 244 -2.10 -27.54 1.81
C PRO A 244 -2.56 -28.94 1.40
N GLY A 245 -1.84 -30.00 1.84
CA GLY A 245 -2.17 -31.39 1.54
C GLY A 245 -3.51 -31.89 2.09
N VAL A 246 -4.07 -31.20 3.08
CA VAL A 246 -5.42 -31.50 3.60
C VAL A 246 -6.49 -31.08 2.59
N HIS A 247 -6.22 -30.09 1.78
CA HIS A 247 -7.19 -29.49 0.86
C HIS A 247 -7.02 -29.97 -0.60
N SER A 248 -5.77 -30.19 -1.05
CA SER A 248 -5.48 -30.62 -2.42
C SER A 248 -4.03 -31.10 -2.56
N GLU A 249 -3.83 -32.15 -3.36
CA GLU A 249 -2.48 -32.61 -3.75
C GLU A 249 -1.75 -31.52 -4.57
N ASP A 250 -2.46 -30.79 -5.39
CA ASP A 250 -1.89 -29.70 -6.18
C ASP A 250 -1.39 -28.56 -5.30
N LEU A 251 -2.18 -28.15 -4.30
CA LEU A 251 -1.73 -27.15 -3.34
C LEU A 251 -0.51 -27.60 -2.56
N ALA A 252 -0.43 -28.90 -2.20
CA ALA A 252 0.73 -29.47 -1.51
C ALA A 252 2.01 -29.46 -2.37
N ARG A 253 1.86 -29.56 -3.69
CA ARG A 253 2.99 -29.45 -4.64
C ARG A 253 3.40 -28.00 -4.88
N TRP A 254 2.45 -27.09 -4.89
CA TRP A 254 2.68 -25.68 -5.28
C TRP A 254 3.20 -24.82 -4.14
N ILE A 255 2.76 -25.05 -2.90
CA ILE A 255 3.12 -24.21 -1.76
C ILE A 255 4.34 -24.80 -1.05
N GLU A 256 5.45 -24.05 -1.05
CA GLU A 256 6.64 -24.38 -0.26
C GLU A 256 6.53 -23.82 1.16
N ILE A 257 6.15 -22.51 1.28
CA ILE A 257 5.95 -21.86 2.58
C ILE A 257 4.60 -21.14 2.56
N GLY A 258 3.74 -21.46 3.52
CA GLY A 258 2.45 -20.80 3.73
C GLY A 258 2.60 -19.42 4.37
N VAL A 259 1.53 -18.63 4.33
CA VAL A 259 1.54 -17.24 4.82
C VAL A 259 1.75 -17.15 6.34
N SER A 260 2.36 -16.07 6.79
CA SER A 260 2.62 -15.76 8.20
C SER A 260 1.34 -15.38 8.97
N PRO A 261 1.36 -15.32 10.33
CA PRO A 261 0.25 -14.81 11.11
C PRO A 261 -0.12 -13.35 10.80
N ARG A 262 0.79 -12.56 10.22
CA ARG A 262 0.49 -11.20 9.75
C ARG A 262 -0.60 -11.19 8.67
N ALA A 263 -0.73 -12.27 7.91
CA ALA A 263 -1.77 -12.40 6.90
C ALA A 263 -3.19 -12.43 7.52
N SER A 264 -3.38 -13.12 8.65
CA SER A 264 -4.68 -13.12 9.34
C SER A 264 -5.06 -11.72 9.82
N LEU A 265 -4.10 -11.01 10.42
CA LEU A 265 -4.31 -9.63 10.88
C LEU A 265 -4.55 -8.66 9.72
N ALA A 266 -3.87 -8.87 8.59
CA ALA A 266 -4.06 -8.06 7.39
C ALA A 266 -5.43 -8.32 6.77
N LEU A 267 -5.87 -9.58 6.65
CA LEU A 267 -7.21 -9.92 6.17
C LEU A 267 -8.29 -9.29 7.03
N ASP A 268 -8.21 -9.42 8.37
CA ASP A 268 -9.18 -8.81 9.28
C ASP A 268 -9.28 -7.29 9.08
N LYS A 269 -8.14 -6.59 9.09
CA LYS A 269 -8.10 -5.13 8.91
C LYS A 269 -8.63 -4.69 7.54
N CYS A 270 -8.18 -5.35 6.47
CA CYS A 270 -8.57 -5.00 5.11
C CYS A 270 -10.04 -5.31 4.84
N SER A 271 -10.57 -6.42 5.36
CA SER A 271 -11.99 -6.80 5.20
C SER A 271 -12.92 -5.83 5.92
N ARG A 272 -12.57 -5.39 7.14
CA ARG A 272 -13.33 -4.35 7.86
C ARG A 272 -13.31 -3.02 7.11
N ALA A 273 -12.14 -2.61 6.61
CA ALA A 273 -12.04 -1.39 5.81
C ALA A 273 -12.84 -1.50 4.51
N HIS A 274 -12.82 -2.67 3.86
CA HIS A 274 -13.60 -2.92 2.64
C HIS A 274 -15.12 -2.88 2.92
N ALA A 275 -15.59 -3.52 4.01
CA ALA A 275 -16.99 -3.46 4.44
C ALA A 275 -17.44 -2.02 4.70
N TRP A 276 -16.63 -1.25 5.42
CA TRP A 276 -16.91 0.15 5.73
C TRP A 276 -17.00 1.03 4.47
N LEU A 277 -16.09 0.85 3.50
CA LEU A 277 -16.12 1.54 2.20
C LEU A 277 -17.36 1.19 1.37
N ASN A 278 -17.98 0.03 1.63
CA ASN A 278 -19.23 -0.42 1.01
C ASN A 278 -20.46 -0.20 1.92
N GLU A 279 -20.37 0.77 2.83
CA GLU A 279 -21.46 1.26 3.68
C GLU A 279 -22.08 0.19 4.61
N ARG A 280 -21.30 -0.86 4.94
CA ARG A 280 -21.73 -1.91 5.86
C ARG A 280 -21.08 -1.76 7.24
N ASP A 281 -21.75 -2.22 8.27
CA ASP A 281 -21.30 -2.26 9.66
C ASP A 281 -20.88 -3.66 10.12
N TYR A 282 -20.83 -4.61 9.18
CA TYR A 282 -20.35 -5.99 9.38
C TYR A 282 -19.55 -6.48 8.18
N VAL A 283 -18.66 -7.43 8.44
CA VAL A 283 -17.85 -8.10 7.40
C VAL A 283 -18.63 -9.26 6.80
N ASP A 284 -18.71 -9.29 5.48
CA ASP A 284 -19.25 -10.36 4.67
C ASP A 284 -18.09 -11.23 4.10
N PRO A 285 -18.27 -12.54 3.82
CA PRO A 285 -17.26 -13.35 3.16
C PRO A 285 -16.66 -12.73 1.89
N GLN A 286 -17.48 -11.98 1.14
CA GLN A 286 -17.04 -11.27 -0.06
C GLN A 286 -16.00 -10.18 0.24
N ASP A 287 -16.02 -9.58 1.45
CA ASP A 287 -15.01 -8.59 1.85
C ASP A 287 -13.65 -9.26 2.03
N VAL A 288 -13.61 -10.45 2.61
CA VAL A 288 -12.40 -11.24 2.76
C VAL A 288 -11.87 -11.65 1.39
N GLN A 289 -12.75 -12.17 0.52
CA GLN A 289 -12.40 -12.60 -0.84
C GLN A 289 -11.91 -11.43 -1.71
N ALA A 290 -12.45 -10.22 -1.51
CA ALA A 290 -12.05 -9.03 -2.25
C ALA A 290 -10.60 -8.62 -2.00
N VAL A 291 -10.02 -8.95 -0.84
CA VAL A 291 -8.68 -8.51 -0.45
C VAL A 291 -7.66 -9.64 -0.30
N VAL A 292 -8.09 -10.91 -0.32
CA VAL A 292 -7.23 -12.05 -0.02
C VAL A 292 -6.02 -12.18 -0.97
N HIS A 293 -6.20 -11.91 -2.26
CA HIS A 293 -5.13 -11.95 -3.25
C HIS A 293 -4.04 -10.93 -2.92
N ASP A 294 -4.44 -9.70 -2.63
CA ASP A 294 -3.50 -8.62 -2.31
C ASP A 294 -2.76 -8.87 -0.98
N VAL A 295 -3.39 -9.61 -0.06
CA VAL A 295 -2.78 -9.97 1.23
C VAL A 295 -1.87 -11.20 1.11
N PHE A 296 -2.23 -12.20 0.30
CA PHE A 296 -1.49 -13.46 0.23
C PHE A 296 -0.34 -13.42 -0.78
N ARG A 297 -0.49 -12.70 -1.89
CA ARG A 297 0.41 -12.73 -3.05
C ARG A 297 1.90 -12.64 -2.69
N HIS A 298 2.27 -11.75 -1.80
CA HIS A 298 3.65 -11.50 -1.38
C HIS A 298 4.09 -12.28 -0.13
N ARG A 299 3.21 -13.13 0.39
CA ARG A 299 3.43 -13.94 1.59
C ARG A 299 3.49 -15.43 1.31
N LEU A 300 3.05 -15.84 0.11
CA LEU A 300 3.15 -17.23 -0.34
C LEU A 300 4.48 -17.45 -1.05
N THR A 301 5.25 -18.44 -0.59
CA THR A 301 6.42 -18.93 -1.32
C THR A 301 6.02 -20.18 -2.07
N LEU A 302 6.14 -20.11 -3.39
CA LEU A 302 5.81 -21.23 -4.27
C LEU A 302 7.01 -22.14 -4.47
N SER A 303 6.74 -23.43 -4.68
CA SER A 303 7.76 -24.43 -4.98
C SER A 303 8.41 -24.17 -6.33
N PHE A 304 9.59 -24.76 -6.53
CA PHE A 304 10.27 -24.71 -7.83
C PHE A 304 9.45 -25.37 -8.94
N GLU A 305 8.70 -26.44 -8.61
CA GLU A 305 7.78 -27.11 -9.54
C GLU A 305 6.66 -26.17 -9.98
N ALA A 306 6.04 -25.45 -9.05
CA ALA A 306 4.99 -24.47 -9.37
C ALA A 306 5.50 -23.37 -10.31
N HIS A 307 6.71 -22.86 -10.07
CA HIS A 307 7.34 -21.88 -10.95
C HIS A 307 7.59 -22.46 -12.35
N GLY A 308 8.04 -23.71 -12.45
CA GLY A 308 8.24 -24.41 -13.72
C GLY A 308 6.96 -24.61 -14.52
N ASP A 309 5.85 -24.83 -13.83
CA ASP A 309 4.51 -25.00 -14.41
C ASP A 309 3.80 -23.65 -14.68
N GLY A 310 4.43 -22.52 -14.36
CA GLY A 310 3.84 -21.18 -14.56
C GLY A 310 2.69 -20.86 -13.62
N ILE A 311 2.60 -21.53 -12.47
CA ILE A 311 1.59 -21.28 -11.43
C ILE A 311 1.92 -19.96 -10.72
N SER A 312 0.92 -19.09 -10.61
CA SER A 312 1.04 -17.81 -9.90
C SER A 312 0.51 -17.91 -8.45
N PRO A 313 0.96 -17.03 -7.54
CA PRO A 313 0.38 -16.93 -6.19
C PRO A 313 -1.13 -16.64 -6.23
N ASP A 314 -1.61 -15.90 -7.22
CA ASP A 314 -3.03 -15.61 -7.38
C ASP A 314 -3.83 -16.87 -7.75
N HIS A 315 -3.31 -17.73 -8.63
CA HIS A 315 -3.93 -19.01 -8.96
C HIS A 315 -4.00 -19.96 -7.75
N VAL A 316 -2.96 -19.97 -6.93
CA VAL A 316 -2.95 -20.73 -5.67
C VAL A 316 -4.01 -20.18 -4.72
N THR A 317 -4.11 -18.86 -4.60
CA THR A 317 -5.11 -18.19 -3.76
C THR A 317 -6.53 -18.50 -4.23
N ASP A 318 -6.81 -18.45 -5.53
CA ASP A 318 -8.11 -18.84 -6.11
C ASP A 318 -8.47 -20.26 -5.73
N THR A 319 -7.50 -21.18 -5.82
CA THR A 319 -7.71 -22.59 -5.48
C THR A 319 -8.03 -22.77 -3.98
N ILE A 320 -7.35 -22.04 -3.11
CA ILE A 320 -7.61 -22.05 -1.64
C ILE A 320 -9.02 -21.52 -1.37
N VAL A 321 -9.39 -20.37 -1.91
CA VAL A 321 -10.72 -19.76 -1.73
C VAL A 321 -11.82 -20.69 -2.21
N ALA A 322 -11.61 -21.43 -3.31
CA ALA A 322 -12.57 -22.39 -3.84
C ALA A 322 -12.70 -23.66 -2.98
N LYS A 323 -11.67 -24.03 -2.21
CA LYS A 323 -11.63 -25.26 -1.40
C LYS A 323 -12.04 -25.04 0.06
N VAL A 324 -11.83 -23.84 0.59
CA VAL A 324 -12.16 -23.51 1.98
C VAL A 324 -13.61 -23.04 2.03
N ALA A 325 -14.46 -23.85 2.68
CA ALA A 325 -15.87 -23.52 2.87
C ALA A 325 -16.06 -22.55 4.05
N LEU A 326 -17.07 -21.71 3.95
CA LEU A 326 -17.58 -20.97 5.10
C LEU A 326 -18.40 -21.96 5.97
N THR A 327 -17.96 -22.23 7.18
CA THR A 327 -18.60 -23.16 8.12
C THR A 327 -19.27 -22.43 9.27
#